data_c64a81b6caa519495e827cf08d484316
#
_entry.id   c64a81b6caa519495e827cf08d484316
#
_cell.length_a   1.000
_cell.length_b   1.000
_cell.length_c   1.000
_cell.angle_alpha   90.00
_cell.angle_beta   90.00
_cell.angle_gamma   90.00
#
_symmetry.space_group_name_H-M   'P 1'
#
loop_
_entity.id
_entity.type
_entity.pdbx_description
1 polymer ?
#
loop_
_entity_poly.entity_id
_entity_poly.type
_entity_poly.pdbx_seq_one_letter_code
_entity_poly.pdbx_strand_id
1 'polypeptide(L)'
;MNYLCHKSIEFDKEYLHDLFFKGKTSDKKHRFQPEVVRSYQKAVVALANAKCIEDLFVFRSLNYEVLVGDKKGISSVRCGKQYRLEFIVKDNTDDISIKVCRLLDISNHYK
;
A
#
# COMPACT_ATOMS: atom_id res chain seq x y z
N MET A 1 -10.38 -16.04 -8.67
CA MET A 1 -9.96 -16.04 -8.20
C MET A 1 -9.06 -16.23 -7.64
N ASN A 2 -8.89 -16.17 -7.70
CA ASN A 2 -8.18 -16.23 -7.02
C ASN A 2 -7.26 -16.28 -6.71
N TYR A 3 -7.14 -16.06 -6.59
CA TYR A 3 -6.42 -15.99 -6.19
C TYR A 3 -5.65 -15.97 -5.65
N LEU A 4 -5.85 -15.85 -5.86
CA LEU A 4 -5.48 -15.73 -5.16
C LEU A 4 -4.85 -15.93 -4.35
N CYS A 5 -5.43 -15.73 -4.24
CA CYS A 5 -4.70 -15.59 -3.48
C CYS A 5 -3.56 -16.09 -2.64
N HIS A 6 -2.66 -15.78 -2.82
CA HIS A 6 -1.44 -16.19 -2.15
C HIS A 6 -1.03 -15.19 -1.08
N LYS A 7 -1.79 -14.14 -0.95
CA LYS A 7 -1.39 -13.00 -0.14
C LYS A 7 -2.60 -12.36 0.46
N SER A 8 -2.45 -11.91 1.69
CA SER A 8 -3.49 -11.17 2.37
C SER A 8 -3.14 -9.69 2.41
N ILE A 9 -4.10 -8.85 2.13
CA ILE A 9 -3.99 -7.42 2.34
C ILE A 9 -4.74 -7.11 3.62
N GLU A 10 -4.06 -6.50 4.57
CA GLU A 10 -4.67 -6.07 5.83
C GLU A 10 -4.74 -4.56 5.86
N PHE A 11 -5.82 -4.03 6.38
CA PHE A 11 -6.02 -2.59 6.52
C PHE A 11 -5.93 -2.25 7.99
N ASP A 12 -4.91 -1.49 8.37
CA ASP A 12 -4.70 -1.15 9.76
C ASP A 12 -5.72 -0.15 10.27
N LYS A 13 -6.32 0.61 9.36
CA LYS A 13 -7.31 1.64 9.71
C LYS A 13 -8.53 1.50 8.82
N GLU A 14 -9.69 1.83 9.40
CA GLU A 14 -10.94 1.67 8.69
C GLU A 14 -11.01 2.54 7.44
N TYR A 15 -10.45 3.75 7.49
CA TYR A 15 -10.52 4.62 6.32
C TYR A 15 -9.79 4.03 5.12
N LEU A 16 -8.72 3.27 5.35
CA LEU A 16 -8.01 2.60 4.26
C LEU A 16 -8.89 1.55 3.58
N HIS A 17 -9.63 0.81 4.39
CA HIS A 17 -10.56 -0.18 3.88
C HIS A 17 -11.68 0.50 3.07
N ASP A 18 -12.25 1.57 3.63
CA ASP A 18 -13.33 2.29 2.97
C ASP A 18 -12.91 2.88 1.64
N LEU A 19 -11.75 3.51 1.60
CA LEU A 19 -11.26 4.11 0.36
C LEU A 19 -11.04 3.07 -0.73
N PHE A 20 -10.59 1.87 -0.34
CA PHE A 20 -10.35 0.84 -1.33
C PHE A 20 -11.65 0.23 -1.86
N PHE A 21 -12.57 -0.11 -0.98
CA PHE A 21 -13.78 -0.83 -1.38
C PHE A 21 -14.92 0.08 -1.80
N LYS A 22 -15.00 1.27 -1.23
CA LYS A 22 -16.11 2.19 -1.51
C LYS A 22 -15.69 3.43 -2.29
N GLY A 23 -14.39 3.69 -2.35
CA GLY A 23 -13.89 4.90 -3.00
C GLY A 23 -14.06 6.16 -2.18
N LYS A 24 -14.56 6.04 -0.97
CA LYS A 24 -14.80 7.19 -0.09
C LYS A 24 -14.84 6.72 1.35
N THR A 25 -14.66 7.66 2.26
CA THR A 25 -14.74 7.36 3.69
C THR A 25 -15.47 8.50 4.40
N SER A 26 -16.10 8.17 5.53
CA SER A 26 -16.74 9.16 6.39
C SER A 26 -15.72 9.89 7.26
N ASP A 27 -14.49 9.42 7.31
CA ASP A 27 -13.42 10.03 8.08
C ASP A 27 -13.02 11.36 7.45
N LYS A 28 -13.36 12.46 8.10
CA LYS A 28 -13.14 13.80 7.56
C LYS A 28 -11.67 14.14 7.38
N LYS A 29 -10.80 13.53 8.16
CA LYS A 29 -9.36 13.79 8.06
C LYS A 29 -8.72 13.11 6.85
N HIS A 30 -9.42 12.17 6.24
CA HIS A 30 -8.86 11.36 5.16
C HIS A 30 -9.69 11.46 3.90
N ARG A 31 -10.24 12.63 3.64
CA ARG A 31 -10.96 12.91 2.39
C ARG A 31 -9.97 13.37 1.36
N PHE A 32 -9.55 12.46 0.53
CA PHE A 32 -8.59 12.76 -0.53
C PHE A 32 -9.32 13.06 -1.83
N GLN A 33 -8.63 13.75 -2.72
CA GLN A 33 -9.19 14.02 -4.04
C GLN A 33 -9.33 12.71 -4.81
N PRO A 34 -10.27 12.67 -5.78
CA PRO A 34 -10.53 11.41 -6.51
C PRO A 34 -9.29 10.81 -7.16
N GLU A 35 -8.38 11.65 -7.66
CA GLU A 35 -7.17 11.11 -8.29
C GLU A 35 -6.27 10.41 -7.28
N VAL A 36 -6.21 10.91 -6.05
CA VAL A 36 -5.43 10.27 -4.98
C VAL A 36 -6.06 8.93 -4.62
N VAL A 37 -7.39 8.90 -4.51
CA VAL A 37 -8.10 7.67 -4.18
C VAL A 37 -7.87 6.62 -5.26
N ARG A 38 -7.94 7.02 -6.54
CA ARG A 38 -7.69 6.08 -7.63
C ARG A 38 -6.27 5.55 -7.62
N SER A 39 -5.30 6.44 -7.35
CA SER A 39 -3.90 6.01 -7.24
C SER A 39 -3.71 5.04 -6.09
N TYR A 40 -4.37 5.31 -4.98
CA TYR A 40 -4.34 4.41 -3.83
C TYR A 40 -4.90 3.04 -4.19
N GLN A 41 -6.06 3.02 -4.84
CA GLN A 41 -6.69 1.75 -5.22
C GLN A 41 -5.79 0.95 -6.16
N LYS A 42 -5.17 1.62 -7.12
CA LYS A 42 -4.23 0.95 -8.03
C LYS A 42 -3.02 0.41 -7.29
N ALA A 43 -2.51 1.19 -6.32
CA ALA A 43 -1.37 0.74 -5.53
C ALA A 43 -1.71 -0.51 -4.73
N VAL A 44 -2.89 -0.56 -4.13
CA VAL A 44 -3.31 -1.74 -3.37
C VAL A 44 -3.39 -2.96 -4.27
N VAL A 45 -3.96 -2.79 -5.48
CA VAL A 45 -4.06 -3.90 -6.43
C VAL A 45 -2.65 -4.39 -6.82
N ALA A 46 -1.72 -3.46 -7.05
CA ALA A 46 -0.36 -3.84 -7.39
C ALA A 46 0.31 -4.61 -6.26
N LEU A 47 0.10 -4.16 -5.01
CA LEU A 47 0.63 -4.87 -3.86
C LEU A 47 0.02 -6.26 -3.72
N ALA A 48 -1.28 -6.37 -3.99
CA ALA A 48 -1.97 -7.66 -3.90
C ALA A 48 -1.48 -8.65 -4.95
N ASN A 49 -1.05 -8.15 -6.11
CA ASN A 49 -0.60 -9.00 -7.20
C ASN A 49 0.91 -9.26 -7.17
N ALA A 50 1.66 -8.54 -6.39
CA ALA A 50 3.11 -8.73 -6.30
C ALA A 50 3.41 -10.02 -5.55
N LYS A 51 4.26 -10.85 -6.12
CA LYS A 51 4.65 -12.11 -5.49
C LYS A 51 5.84 -11.92 -4.58
N CYS A 52 6.66 -10.92 -4.86
CA CYS A 52 7.85 -10.63 -4.08
C CYS A 52 8.16 -9.14 -4.22
N ILE A 53 9.14 -8.68 -3.44
CA ILE A 53 9.51 -7.27 -3.42
C ILE A 53 9.96 -6.79 -4.80
N GLU A 54 10.68 -7.65 -5.55
CA GLU A 54 11.15 -7.29 -6.87
C GLU A 54 10.03 -6.88 -7.82
N ASP A 55 8.86 -7.46 -7.66
CA ASP A 55 7.72 -7.11 -8.51
C ASP A 55 7.31 -5.65 -8.33
N LEU A 56 7.57 -5.08 -7.14
CA LEU A 56 7.24 -3.69 -6.88
C LEU A 56 8.15 -2.73 -7.63
N PHE A 57 9.38 -3.14 -7.90
CA PHE A 57 10.31 -2.31 -8.65
C PHE A 57 9.95 -2.21 -10.13
N VAL A 58 9.25 -3.21 -10.65
CA VAL A 58 8.83 -3.21 -12.05
C VAL A 58 7.86 -2.07 -12.33
N PHE A 59 7.02 -1.72 -11.36
CA PHE A 59 6.06 -0.64 -11.51
C PHE A 59 6.69 0.67 -11.06
N ARG A 60 7.37 1.34 -11.97
CA ARG A 60 8.09 2.58 -11.64
C ARG A 60 7.19 3.66 -11.08
N SER A 61 5.94 3.70 -11.50
CA SER A 61 5.00 4.70 -11.00
C SER A 61 4.73 4.55 -9.50
N LEU A 62 4.97 3.38 -8.94
CA LEU A 62 4.83 3.16 -7.50
C LEU A 62 5.96 3.79 -6.71
N ASN A 63 7.13 3.93 -7.31
CA ASN A 63 8.30 4.51 -6.66
C ASN A 63 8.50 3.90 -5.27
N TYR A 64 8.64 2.57 -5.24
CA TYR A 64 8.77 1.81 -4.00
C TYR A 64 10.03 2.23 -3.23
N GLU A 65 9.87 2.43 -1.92
CA GLU A 65 10.97 2.78 -1.03
C GLU A 65 10.83 2.06 0.29
N VAL A 66 11.97 1.76 0.91
CA VAL A 66 12.02 1.30 2.30
C VAL A 66 12.44 2.50 3.13
N LEU A 67 11.67 2.82 4.14
CA LEU A 67 11.90 4.00 4.96
C LEU A 67 12.98 3.74 6.00
N VAL A 68 13.61 4.81 6.46
CA VAL A 68 14.69 4.74 7.43
C VAL A 68 14.36 5.62 8.62
N GLY A 69 15.24 5.60 9.62
CA GLY A 69 15.03 6.40 10.82
C GLY A 69 13.89 5.88 11.65
N ASP A 70 13.02 6.76 12.09
CA ASP A 70 11.91 6.40 12.98
C ASP A 70 10.93 5.44 12.31
N LYS A 71 10.93 5.41 10.98
CA LYS A 71 10.01 4.54 10.23
C LYS A 71 10.70 3.32 9.66
N LYS A 72 11.82 2.96 10.25
CA LYS A 72 12.55 1.77 9.81
C LYS A 72 11.64 0.54 9.86
N GLY A 73 11.69 -0.27 8.81
CA GLY A 73 10.84 -1.44 8.71
C GLY A 73 9.54 -1.20 7.99
N ILE A 74 9.26 0.05 7.65
CA ILE A 74 8.07 0.42 6.89
C ILE A 74 8.48 0.69 5.45
N SER A 75 7.67 0.18 4.52
CA SER A 75 7.86 0.45 3.10
C SER A 75 6.80 1.44 2.63
N SER A 76 7.04 2.06 1.49
CA SER A 76 6.05 2.97 0.94
C SER A 76 6.02 2.94 -0.57
N VAL A 77 4.86 3.24 -1.14
CA VAL A 77 4.69 3.42 -2.58
C VAL A 77 3.94 4.72 -2.82
N ARG A 78 4.17 5.32 -3.99
CA ARG A 78 3.55 6.59 -4.32
C ARG A 78 2.04 6.43 -4.50
N CYS A 79 1.31 7.44 -4.07
CA CYS A 79 -0.14 7.45 -4.10
C CYS A 79 -0.56 8.88 -4.45
N GLY A 80 -0.57 9.21 -5.75
CA GLY A 80 -0.77 10.58 -6.19
C GLY A 80 0.54 11.35 -6.16
N LYS A 81 0.45 12.68 -6.30
CA LYS A 81 1.64 13.50 -6.44
C LYS A 81 2.39 13.76 -5.14
N GLN A 82 1.67 13.82 -4.03
CA GLN A 82 2.28 14.22 -2.77
C GLN A 82 2.01 13.26 -1.63
N TYR A 83 1.37 12.13 -1.90
CA TYR A 83 1.06 11.16 -0.86
C TYR A 83 1.78 9.87 -1.11
N ARG A 84 2.02 9.13 -0.03
CA ARG A 84 2.59 7.79 -0.12
C ARG A 84 1.80 6.86 0.78
N LEU A 85 1.57 5.65 0.30
CA LEU A 85 0.94 4.59 1.08
C LEU A 85 2.04 3.86 1.84
N GLU A 86 1.96 3.87 3.16
CA GLU A 86 2.92 3.19 4.02
C GLU A 86 2.38 1.83 4.40
N PHE A 87 3.25 0.84 4.39
CA PHE A 87 2.83 -0.54 4.67
C PHE A 87 3.98 -1.36 5.21
N ILE A 88 3.63 -2.50 5.81
CA ILE A 88 4.59 -3.47 6.30
C ILE A 88 4.38 -4.76 5.52
N VAL A 89 5.48 -5.36 5.10
CA VAL A 89 5.47 -6.64 4.40
C VAL A 89 5.95 -7.70 5.36
N LYS A 90 5.19 -8.78 5.47
CA LYS A 90 5.59 -9.93 6.26
C LYS A 90 5.86 -11.09 5.32
N ASP A 91 7.10 -11.53 5.31
CA ASP A 91 7.53 -12.64 4.48
C ASP A 91 7.48 -13.94 5.26
N ASN A 92 7.40 -15.01 4.51
CA ASN A 92 7.66 -16.31 5.07
C ASN A 92 9.18 -16.42 5.27
N THR A 93 9.63 -16.94 6.41
CA THR A 93 11.05 -17.02 6.71
C THR A 93 11.82 -17.88 5.71
N ASP A 94 11.15 -18.83 5.10
CA ASP A 94 11.80 -19.76 4.17
C ASP A 94 11.56 -19.41 2.71
N ASP A 95 10.98 -18.22 2.46
CA ASP A 95 10.51 -17.88 1.12
C ASP A 95 10.63 -16.37 0.95
N ILE A 96 11.04 -15.94 -0.23
CA ILE A 96 11.13 -14.53 -0.54
C ILE A 96 9.79 -13.93 -0.95
N SER A 97 8.75 -14.75 -1.06
CA SER A 97 7.44 -14.26 -1.48
C SER A 97 6.78 -13.45 -0.37
N ILE A 98 5.98 -12.47 -0.78
CA ILE A 98 5.22 -11.65 0.14
C ILE A 98 3.96 -12.41 0.53
N LYS A 99 3.76 -12.66 1.81
CA LYS A 99 2.59 -13.39 2.30
C LYS A 99 1.50 -12.47 2.82
N VAL A 100 1.90 -11.41 3.51
CA VAL A 100 0.96 -10.46 4.10
C VAL A 100 1.47 -9.06 3.85
N CYS A 101 0.58 -8.17 3.46
CA CYS A 101 0.90 -6.76 3.30
C CYS A 101 -0.09 -5.98 4.15
N ARG A 102 0.40 -5.35 5.20
CA ARG A 102 -0.44 -4.59 6.12
C ARG A 102 -0.33 -3.11 5.79
N LEU A 103 -1.43 -2.53 5.35
CA LEU A 103 -1.48 -1.12 5.00
C LEU A 103 -1.65 -0.30 6.26
N LEU A 104 -0.79 0.70 6.44
CA LEU A 104 -0.75 1.47 7.68
C LEU A 104 -1.39 2.85 7.55
N ASP A 105 -1.06 3.59 6.50
CA ASP A 105 -1.51 4.98 6.42
C ASP A 105 -1.18 5.56 5.06
N ILE A 106 -1.91 6.63 4.70
CA ILE A 106 -1.57 7.45 3.56
C ILE A 106 -0.96 8.73 4.12
N SER A 107 0.30 8.97 3.81
CA SER A 107 1.08 10.04 4.42
C SER A 107 1.51 11.06 3.38
N ASN A 108 1.60 12.33 3.79
CA ASN A 108 2.09 13.39 2.91
C ASN A 108 3.33 14.07 3.46
N HIS A 109 4.16 13.33 4.20
CA HIS A 109 5.41 13.87 4.74
C HIS A 109 6.48 14.10 3.68
N TYR A 110 6.23 13.64 2.49
CA TYR A 110 7.23 13.66 1.41
C TYR A 110 7.06 14.90 0.58
N LYS A 111 7.99 15.79 0.68
CA LYS A 111 7.96 17.04 -0.08
C LYS A 111 9.04 17.06 -1.13
#